data_889a43794d523b6d52339fb549175988
#
_entry.id   889a43794d523b6d52339fb549175988
#
_cell.length_a   1.000
_cell.length_b   1.000
_cell.length_c   1.000
_cell.angle_alpha   90.00
_cell.angle_beta   90.00
_cell.angle_gamma   90.00
#
_symmetry.space_group_name_H-M   'P 1'
#
loop_
_entity.id
_entity.type
_entity.pdbx_description
1 polymer ?
#
loop_
_entity_poly.entity_id
_entity_poly.type
_entity_poly.pdbx_seq_one_letter_code
_entity_poly.pdbx_strand_id
1 'polypeptide(L)'
;MEKKWIAILGSPRRGKNTEGLMDYYIKELEKRGRKVDKVILSEIEQNSCNGCEYCIRNNTCHHKDEISSIIDKIKDVEGIILGSPSYNYNVTSYMKIFLDRLFSLFDFGNGSWSSQLDSKGIKSIVIGVCAGPDSLSMGFTIEAMKRVMMDHGVEILIEESYFGTKRNPVDRNEEIRSEIMRKFDEVFLS
;
A
#
# COMPACT_ATOMS: atom_id res chain seq x y z
N MET A 1 6.03 16.33 15.87
CA MET A 1 5.93 14.86 15.83
C MET A 1 6.75 14.32 14.68
N GLU A 2 7.40 13.17 14.84
CA GLU A 2 8.18 12.53 13.79
C GLU A 2 7.24 12.10 12.64
N LYS A 3 7.57 12.49 11.40
CA LYS A 3 6.78 12.17 10.21
C LYS A 3 7.04 10.71 9.83
N LYS A 4 6.14 9.82 10.18
CA LYS A 4 6.28 8.37 9.95
C LYS A 4 5.46 7.93 8.76
N TRP A 5 6.04 7.06 7.97
CA TRP A 5 5.38 6.34 6.89
C TRP A 5 5.47 4.83 7.13
N ILE A 6 4.53 4.07 6.59
CA ILE A 6 4.58 2.63 6.57
C ILE A 6 4.53 2.13 5.12
N ALA A 7 5.45 1.23 4.74
CA ALA A 7 5.49 0.62 3.42
C ALA A 7 5.08 -0.84 3.51
N ILE A 8 4.00 -1.20 2.83
CA ILE A 8 3.39 -2.54 2.84
C ILE A 8 3.69 -3.25 1.52
N LEU A 9 4.58 -4.23 1.56
CA LEU A 9 4.99 -5.00 0.39
C LEU A 9 4.17 -6.30 0.27
N GLY A 10 3.36 -6.39 -0.80
CA GLY A 10 2.57 -7.57 -1.14
C GLY A 10 3.32 -8.62 -1.98
N SER A 11 4.56 -8.35 -2.37
CA SER A 11 5.37 -9.31 -3.14
C SER A 11 6.02 -10.35 -2.23
N PRO A 12 5.86 -11.66 -2.49
CA PRO A 12 6.61 -12.69 -1.77
C PRO A 12 8.07 -12.85 -2.27
N ARG A 13 8.43 -12.16 -3.37
CA ARG A 13 9.73 -12.30 -4.01
C ARG A 13 10.67 -11.19 -3.55
N ARG A 14 11.60 -11.53 -2.65
CA ARG A 14 12.58 -10.59 -2.08
C ARG A 14 13.61 -10.14 -3.12
N GLY A 15 14.02 -8.86 -3.02
CA GLY A 15 15.02 -8.25 -3.90
C GLY A 15 14.62 -8.22 -5.37
N LYS A 16 13.31 -8.25 -5.70
CA LYS A 16 12.80 -8.22 -7.07
C LYS A 16 12.10 -6.88 -7.37
N ASN A 17 11.55 -6.77 -8.57
CA ASN A 17 11.07 -5.51 -9.14
C ASN A 17 10.14 -4.70 -8.23
N THR A 18 9.13 -5.33 -7.59
CA THR A 18 8.19 -4.61 -6.73
C THR A 18 8.88 -4.05 -5.49
N GLU A 19 9.73 -4.84 -4.85
CA GLU A 19 10.50 -4.40 -3.69
C GLU A 19 11.51 -3.32 -4.09
N GLY A 20 12.28 -3.54 -5.17
CA GLY A 20 13.25 -2.57 -5.65
C GLY A 20 12.63 -1.22 -6.01
N LEU A 21 11.45 -1.23 -6.66
CA LEU A 21 10.72 -0.01 -6.97
C LEU A 21 10.23 0.70 -5.70
N MET A 22 9.64 -0.04 -4.76
CA MET A 22 9.22 0.49 -3.46
C MET A 22 10.40 1.11 -2.70
N ASP A 23 11.58 0.47 -2.73
CA ASP A 23 12.79 0.98 -2.05
C ASP A 23 13.28 2.32 -2.62
N TYR A 24 13.04 2.60 -3.90
CA TYR A 24 13.31 3.94 -4.44
C TYR A 24 12.37 4.98 -3.85
N TYR A 25 11.07 4.68 -3.71
CA TYR A 25 10.11 5.57 -3.06
C TYR A 25 10.43 5.78 -1.58
N ILE A 26 10.81 4.73 -0.86
CA ILE A 26 11.26 4.82 0.55
C ILE A 26 12.45 5.76 0.67
N LYS A 27 13.49 5.58 -0.15
CA LYS A 27 14.69 6.44 -0.13
C LYS A 27 14.36 7.92 -0.39
N GLU A 28 13.41 8.20 -1.28
CA GLU A 28 13.00 9.60 -1.54
C GLU A 28 12.26 10.23 -0.35
N LEU A 29 11.43 9.45 0.36
CA LEU A 29 10.81 9.89 1.62
C LEU A 29 11.86 10.14 2.71
N GLU A 30 12.82 9.23 2.87
CA GLU A 30 13.90 9.33 3.86
C GLU A 30 14.79 10.55 3.62
N LYS A 31 15.16 10.85 2.36
CA LYS A 31 15.88 12.07 2.01
C LYS A 31 15.13 13.34 2.40
N ARG A 32 13.81 13.29 2.46
CA ARG A 32 12.93 14.38 2.88
C ARG A 32 12.57 14.34 4.37
N GLY A 33 13.33 13.59 5.17
CA GLY A 33 13.23 13.53 6.64
C GLY A 33 12.05 12.72 7.17
N ARG A 34 11.49 11.81 6.38
CA ARG A 34 10.46 10.86 6.84
C ARG A 34 11.10 9.56 7.25
N LYS A 35 10.61 8.98 8.34
CA LYS A 35 10.97 7.62 8.74
C LYS A 35 9.98 6.63 8.12
N VAL A 36 10.47 5.57 7.49
CA VAL A 36 9.61 4.57 6.84
C VAL A 36 9.83 3.19 7.46
N ASP A 37 8.77 2.62 8.03
CA ASP A 37 8.75 1.24 8.49
C ASP A 37 8.27 0.34 7.35
N LYS A 38 9.10 -0.62 6.91
CA LYS A 38 8.76 -1.55 5.82
C LYS A 38 8.25 -2.87 6.37
N VAL A 39 7.08 -3.28 5.93
CA VAL A 39 6.44 -4.57 6.25
C VAL A 39 6.35 -5.43 5.00
N ILE A 40 6.70 -6.68 5.12
CA ILE A 40 6.67 -7.67 4.03
C ILE A 40 5.60 -8.70 4.37
N LEU A 41 4.47 -8.62 3.69
CA LEU A 41 3.29 -9.41 4.03
C LEU A 41 3.50 -10.93 3.96
N SER A 42 4.42 -11.39 3.13
CA SER A 42 4.73 -12.84 3.04
C SER A 42 5.59 -13.37 4.18
N GLU A 43 6.10 -12.52 5.07
CA GLU A 43 6.99 -12.89 6.18
C GLU A 43 6.32 -12.75 7.55
N ILE A 44 5.06 -12.34 7.57
CA ILE A 44 4.29 -12.15 8.80
C ILE A 44 3.14 -13.15 8.89
N GLU A 45 2.70 -13.43 10.13
CA GLU A 45 1.49 -14.19 10.35
C GLU A 45 0.27 -13.36 9.96
N GLN A 46 -0.58 -13.91 9.09
CA GLN A 46 -1.78 -13.25 8.63
C GLN A 46 -2.93 -14.23 8.41
N ASN A 47 -4.08 -13.90 8.97
CA ASN A 47 -5.32 -14.63 8.76
C ASN A 47 -6.24 -13.85 7.83
N SER A 48 -6.84 -14.53 6.86
CA SER A 48 -7.83 -13.94 5.96
C SER A 48 -9.09 -13.50 6.71
N CYS A 49 -9.76 -12.48 6.20
CA CYS A 49 -11.10 -12.15 6.68
C CYS A 49 -12.05 -13.30 6.38
N ASN A 50 -12.78 -13.76 7.39
CA ASN A 50 -13.75 -14.85 7.28
C ASN A 50 -15.22 -14.36 7.33
N GLY A 51 -15.45 -13.03 7.26
CA GLY A 51 -16.79 -12.44 7.24
C GLY A 51 -17.57 -12.59 8.56
N CYS A 52 -16.89 -12.70 9.70
CA CYS A 52 -17.53 -12.92 11.01
C CYS A 52 -18.30 -11.72 11.57
N GLU A 53 -18.23 -10.54 10.93
CA GLU A 53 -18.90 -9.29 11.32
C GLU A 53 -18.54 -8.77 12.73
N TYR A 54 -17.50 -9.32 13.35
CA TYR A 54 -17.07 -8.87 14.68
C TYR A 54 -16.70 -7.38 14.69
N CYS A 55 -16.03 -6.89 13.63
CA CYS A 55 -15.61 -5.51 13.49
C CYS A 55 -16.79 -4.53 13.38
N ILE A 56 -17.93 -4.93 12.83
CA ILE A 56 -19.13 -4.10 12.75
C ILE A 56 -19.63 -3.70 14.13
N ARG A 57 -19.49 -4.61 15.12
CA ARG A 57 -19.96 -4.39 16.50
C ARG A 57 -18.90 -3.82 17.45
N ASN A 58 -17.62 -3.98 17.11
CA ASN A 58 -16.52 -3.71 18.03
C ASN A 58 -15.49 -2.71 17.49
N ASN A 59 -15.64 -2.21 16.25
CA ASN A 59 -14.72 -1.28 15.56
C ASN A 59 -13.25 -1.79 15.55
N THR A 60 -13.06 -3.10 15.58
CA THR A 60 -11.76 -3.79 15.55
C THR A 60 -11.92 -5.22 15.04
N CYS A 61 -10.87 -5.80 14.48
CA CYS A 61 -10.90 -7.20 14.05
C CYS A 61 -10.76 -8.16 15.24
N HIS A 62 -11.40 -9.33 15.16
CA HIS A 62 -11.26 -10.36 16.19
C HIS A 62 -9.92 -11.13 16.11
N HIS A 63 -9.32 -11.20 14.92
CA HIS A 63 -7.98 -11.76 14.77
C HIS A 63 -6.95 -10.92 15.52
N LYS A 64 -6.01 -11.57 16.20
CA LYS A 64 -4.93 -10.94 16.96
C LYS A 64 -3.58 -11.37 16.39
N ASP A 65 -3.42 -11.19 15.09
CA ASP A 65 -2.23 -11.46 14.31
C ASP A 65 -1.43 -10.18 14.02
N GLU A 66 -0.34 -10.32 13.27
CA GLU A 66 0.52 -9.18 12.92
C GLU A 66 -0.19 -8.16 12.03
N ILE A 67 -1.18 -8.58 11.20
CA ILE A 67 -2.02 -7.67 10.42
C ILE A 67 -2.78 -6.70 11.34
N SER A 68 -3.34 -7.19 12.45
CA SER A 68 -4.03 -6.33 13.41
C SER A 68 -3.11 -5.25 14.00
N SER A 69 -1.87 -5.62 14.31
CA SER A 69 -0.86 -4.69 14.81
C SER A 69 -0.46 -3.63 13.76
N ILE A 70 -0.41 -4.02 12.48
CA ILE A 70 -0.14 -3.09 11.37
C ILE A 70 -1.31 -2.13 11.18
N ILE A 71 -2.55 -2.63 11.23
CA ILE A 71 -3.77 -1.81 11.13
C ILE A 71 -3.83 -0.76 12.25
N ASP A 72 -3.42 -1.12 13.47
CA ASP A 72 -3.34 -0.14 14.55
C ASP A 72 -2.26 0.92 14.30
N LYS A 73 -1.10 0.54 13.78
CA LYS A 73 -0.03 1.50 13.43
C LYS A 73 -0.42 2.48 12.33
N ILE A 74 -1.22 2.03 11.34
CA ILE A 74 -1.69 2.88 10.23
C ILE A 74 -2.49 4.08 10.71
N LYS A 75 -3.15 4.00 11.85
CA LYS A 75 -3.95 5.10 12.42
C LYS A 75 -3.11 6.32 12.81
N ASP A 76 -1.79 6.15 12.97
CA ASP A 76 -0.87 7.16 13.53
C ASP A 76 0.30 7.52 12.59
N VAL A 77 0.17 7.23 11.29
CA VAL A 77 1.20 7.58 10.29
C VAL A 77 0.82 8.81 9.46
N GLU A 78 1.81 9.48 8.88
CA GLU A 78 1.62 10.54 7.86
C GLU A 78 1.20 9.92 6.51
N GLY A 79 1.70 8.72 6.20
CA GLY A 79 1.39 8.10 4.93
C GLY A 79 1.70 6.61 4.83
N ILE A 80 1.20 6.01 3.74
CA ILE A 80 1.25 4.58 3.48
C ILE A 80 1.76 4.36 2.05
N ILE A 81 2.74 3.48 1.87
CA ILE A 81 3.09 2.95 0.55
C ILE A 81 2.49 1.55 0.42
N LEU A 82 1.69 1.30 -0.60
CA LEU A 82 1.22 -0.03 -0.96
C LEU A 82 1.92 -0.48 -2.24
N GLY A 83 2.53 -1.66 -2.23
CA GLY A 83 3.19 -2.21 -3.41
C GLY A 83 2.84 -3.67 -3.67
N SER A 84 2.30 -3.98 -4.84
CA SER A 84 1.96 -5.34 -5.24
C SER A 84 2.39 -5.63 -6.68
N PRO A 85 2.93 -6.83 -6.96
CA PRO A 85 2.97 -7.30 -8.33
C PRO A 85 1.56 -7.67 -8.79
N SER A 86 1.30 -7.58 -10.10
CA SER A 86 0.11 -8.12 -10.72
C SER A 86 0.23 -9.64 -10.83
N TYR A 87 -0.58 -10.36 -10.06
CA TYR A 87 -0.73 -11.81 -10.15
C TYR A 87 -2.12 -12.11 -10.69
N ASN A 88 -2.16 -12.70 -11.87
CA ASN A 88 -3.41 -13.00 -12.57
C ASN A 88 -4.35 -11.77 -12.63
N TYR A 89 -3.81 -10.62 -13.08
CA TYR A 89 -4.51 -9.34 -13.29
C TYR A 89 -4.99 -8.66 -11.99
N ASN A 90 -4.47 -9.02 -10.82
CA ASN A 90 -4.86 -8.43 -9.55
C ASN A 90 -3.68 -8.39 -8.57
N VAL A 91 -3.90 -7.85 -7.38
CA VAL A 91 -2.93 -7.92 -6.27
C VAL A 91 -2.66 -9.37 -5.86
N THR A 92 -1.55 -9.61 -5.19
CA THR A 92 -1.27 -10.92 -4.59
C THR A 92 -2.28 -11.28 -3.50
N SER A 93 -2.40 -12.57 -3.18
CA SER A 93 -3.21 -13.04 -2.03
C SER A 93 -2.78 -12.38 -0.72
N TYR A 94 -1.49 -12.18 -0.50
CA TYR A 94 -0.97 -11.48 0.67
C TYR A 94 -1.50 -10.05 0.77
N MET A 95 -1.42 -9.28 -0.31
CA MET A 95 -1.98 -7.93 -0.35
C MET A 95 -3.50 -7.95 -0.20
N LYS A 96 -4.19 -8.91 -0.82
CA LYS A 96 -5.65 -9.01 -0.72
C LYS A 96 -6.11 -9.28 0.71
N ILE A 97 -5.44 -10.19 1.44
CA ILE A 97 -5.71 -10.42 2.86
C ILE A 97 -5.58 -9.11 3.66
N PHE A 98 -4.51 -8.37 3.45
CA PHE A 98 -4.30 -7.08 4.11
C PHE A 98 -5.44 -6.09 3.81
N LEU A 99 -5.78 -5.91 2.52
CA LEU A 99 -6.84 -4.99 2.09
C LEU A 99 -8.21 -5.39 2.69
N ASP A 100 -8.57 -6.68 2.69
CA ASP A 100 -9.83 -7.16 3.27
C ASP A 100 -9.91 -6.91 4.78
N ARG A 101 -8.77 -6.98 5.45
CA ARG A 101 -8.70 -6.75 6.91
C ARG A 101 -8.81 -5.26 7.27
N LEU A 102 -8.52 -4.32 6.35
CA LEU A 102 -8.75 -2.89 6.56
C LEU A 102 -10.23 -2.55 6.76
N PHE A 103 -11.17 -3.40 6.36
CA PHE A 103 -12.59 -3.24 6.64
C PHE A 103 -12.87 -3.02 8.15
N SER A 104 -12.01 -3.53 9.03
CA SER A 104 -12.12 -3.30 10.48
C SER A 104 -11.84 -1.85 10.94
N LEU A 105 -11.39 -0.98 10.02
CA LEU A 105 -11.21 0.45 10.28
C LEU A 105 -12.48 1.27 10.06
N PHE A 106 -13.53 0.70 9.49
CA PHE A 106 -14.81 1.40 9.40
C PHE A 106 -15.49 1.48 10.75
N ASP A 107 -16.13 2.64 10.99
CA ASP A 107 -17.01 2.88 12.13
C ASP A 107 -18.46 2.77 11.67
N PHE A 108 -19.21 1.90 12.34
CA PHE A 108 -20.62 1.63 12.02
C PHE A 108 -21.57 2.22 13.08
N GLY A 109 -21.04 2.95 14.07
CA GLY A 109 -21.78 3.35 15.28
C GLY A 109 -22.90 4.36 15.07
N ASN A 110 -22.87 5.13 13.97
CA ASN A 110 -23.82 6.24 13.73
C ASN A 110 -24.72 6.07 12.50
N GLY A 111 -24.82 4.84 11.95
CA GLY A 111 -25.63 4.58 10.75
C GLY A 111 -25.07 5.16 9.45
N SER A 112 -23.89 5.78 9.50
CA SER A 112 -23.12 6.25 8.35
C SER A 112 -21.79 5.50 8.28
N TRP A 113 -21.37 5.22 7.06
CA TRP A 113 -20.04 4.67 6.82
C TRP A 113 -19.01 5.77 7.02
N SER A 114 -18.21 5.67 8.05
CA SER A 114 -17.04 6.51 8.27
C SER A 114 -15.83 5.65 8.56
N SER A 115 -14.65 6.17 8.33
CA SER A 115 -13.41 5.44 8.63
C SER A 115 -12.72 6.05 9.85
N GLN A 116 -12.07 5.21 10.64
CA GLN A 116 -11.17 5.65 11.71
C GLN A 116 -9.97 6.45 11.16
N LEU A 117 -9.75 6.46 9.84
CA LEU A 117 -8.73 7.24 9.16
C LEU A 117 -9.25 8.59 8.61
N ASP A 118 -10.58 8.78 8.54
CA ASP A 118 -11.16 10.04 8.09
C ASP A 118 -10.60 11.22 8.88
N SER A 119 -10.38 12.34 8.21
CA SER A 119 -9.87 13.59 8.79
C SER A 119 -8.43 13.54 9.32
N LYS A 120 -7.73 12.40 9.22
CA LYS A 120 -6.31 12.30 9.68
C LYS A 120 -5.31 12.86 8.66
N GLY A 121 -5.73 13.12 7.43
CA GLY A 121 -4.87 13.63 6.37
C GLY A 121 -3.78 12.65 5.95
N ILE A 122 -4.04 11.34 6.09
CA ILE A 122 -3.10 10.29 5.70
C ILE A 122 -3.00 10.26 4.18
N LYS A 123 -1.79 10.10 3.69
CA LYS A 123 -1.43 10.08 2.27
C LYS A 123 -1.03 8.69 1.81
N SER A 124 -1.19 8.39 0.53
CA SER A 124 -0.75 7.09 0.00
C SER A 124 0.01 7.20 -1.31
N ILE A 125 0.98 6.30 -1.47
CA ILE A 125 1.64 5.98 -2.73
C ILE A 125 1.27 4.54 -3.07
N VAL A 126 0.71 4.32 -4.27
CA VAL A 126 0.27 3.00 -4.72
C VAL A 126 1.14 2.53 -5.88
N ILE A 127 1.76 1.36 -5.75
CA ILE A 127 2.74 0.82 -6.69
C ILE A 127 2.26 -0.52 -7.24
N GLY A 128 2.02 -0.59 -8.54
CA GLY A 128 1.74 -1.82 -9.26
C GLY A 128 2.90 -2.19 -10.19
N VAL A 129 3.26 -3.47 -10.24
CA VAL A 129 4.35 -3.97 -11.08
C VAL A 129 3.89 -5.21 -11.85
N CYS A 130 4.06 -5.23 -13.17
CA CYS A 130 3.71 -6.41 -13.96
C CYS A 130 4.80 -6.81 -14.97
N ALA A 131 4.76 -8.07 -15.38
CA ALA A 131 5.67 -8.63 -16.39
C ALA A 131 5.23 -8.29 -17.81
N GLY A 132 3.94 -8.04 -18.01
CA GLY A 132 3.36 -7.66 -19.29
C GLY A 132 3.61 -6.18 -19.62
N PRO A 133 3.35 -5.78 -20.89
CA PRO A 133 3.81 -4.49 -21.40
C PRO A 133 2.88 -3.30 -21.10
N ASP A 134 1.69 -3.51 -20.57
CA ASP A 134 0.63 -2.52 -20.57
C ASP A 134 -0.35 -2.62 -19.39
N SER A 135 -1.32 -1.73 -19.38
CA SER A 135 -2.39 -1.67 -18.35
C SER A 135 -3.30 -2.89 -18.35
N LEU A 136 -3.53 -3.54 -19.51
CA LEU A 136 -4.32 -4.78 -19.55
C LEU A 136 -3.61 -5.88 -18.77
N SER A 137 -2.28 -5.95 -18.87
CA SER A 137 -1.45 -6.89 -18.11
C SER A 137 -1.41 -6.57 -16.61
N MET A 138 -1.53 -5.30 -16.24
CA MET A 138 -1.64 -4.88 -14.84
C MET A 138 -3.00 -5.26 -14.24
N GLY A 139 -4.06 -5.23 -15.04
CA GLY A 139 -5.43 -5.51 -14.61
C GLY A 139 -5.89 -4.56 -13.50
N PHE A 140 -6.45 -5.12 -12.44
CA PHE A 140 -7.03 -4.36 -11.33
C PHE A 140 -6.04 -4.08 -10.18
N THR A 141 -4.75 -4.38 -10.36
CA THR A 141 -3.75 -4.32 -9.27
C THR A 141 -3.68 -2.96 -8.59
N ILE A 142 -3.58 -1.88 -9.36
CA ILE A 142 -3.57 -0.51 -8.81
C ILE A 142 -4.94 -0.16 -8.23
N GLU A 143 -6.00 -0.40 -8.99
CA GLU A 143 -7.36 -0.02 -8.60
C GLU A 143 -7.81 -0.72 -7.32
N ALA A 144 -7.44 -1.99 -7.10
CA ALA A 144 -7.76 -2.71 -5.89
C ALA A 144 -7.16 -2.07 -4.63
N MET A 145 -5.91 -1.60 -4.70
CA MET A 145 -5.26 -0.91 -3.58
C MET A 145 -5.80 0.51 -3.38
N LYS A 146 -5.90 1.26 -4.48
CA LYS A 146 -6.36 2.66 -4.50
C LYS A 146 -7.77 2.81 -3.94
N ARG A 147 -8.73 2.00 -4.41
CA ARG A 147 -10.12 2.06 -3.97
C ARG A 147 -10.25 1.89 -2.47
N VAL A 148 -9.59 0.89 -1.90
CA VAL A 148 -9.63 0.66 -0.46
C VAL A 148 -9.07 1.85 0.31
N MET A 149 -7.95 2.45 -0.13
CA MET A 149 -7.40 3.64 0.51
C MET A 149 -8.36 4.83 0.45
N MET A 150 -8.93 5.09 -0.73
CA MET A 150 -9.88 6.19 -0.93
C MET A 150 -11.15 6.03 -0.08
N ASP A 151 -11.67 4.80 0.04
CA ASP A 151 -12.83 4.51 0.90
C ASP A 151 -12.56 4.78 2.39
N HIS A 152 -11.28 4.78 2.79
CA HIS A 152 -10.84 5.17 4.13
C HIS A 152 -10.45 6.65 4.25
N GLY A 153 -10.75 7.50 3.27
CA GLY A 153 -10.42 8.92 3.30
C GLY A 153 -8.93 9.22 3.12
N VAL A 154 -8.14 8.25 2.63
CA VAL A 154 -6.70 8.42 2.38
C VAL A 154 -6.47 9.06 1.02
N GLU A 155 -5.69 10.15 0.99
CA GLU A 155 -5.32 10.85 -0.25
C GLU A 155 -4.29 10.05 -1.05
N ILE A 156 -4.55 9.81 -2.33
CA ILE A 156 -3.57 9.16 -3.21
C ILE A 156 -2.67 10.24 -3.84
N LEU A 157 -1.41 10.28 -3.41
CA LEU A 157 -0.43 11.23 -3.94
C LEU A 157 0.19 10.76 -5.25
N ILE A 158 0.56 9.48 -5.33
CA ILE A 158 1.25 8.91 -6.47
C ILE A 158 0.66 7.54 -6.79
N GLU A 159 0.31 7.37 -8.07
CA GLU A 159 0.03 6.06 -8.66
C GLU A 159 1.20 5.67 -9.56
N GLU A 160 1.87 4.58 -9.24
CA GLU A 160 3.00 4.06 -10.00
C GLU A 160 2.66 2.73 -10.66
N SER A 161 2.69 2.69 -11.98
CA SER A 161 2.47 1.49 -12.78
C SER A 161 3.74 1.15 -13.55
N TYR A 162 4.44 0.10 -13.15
CA TYR A 162 5.66 -0.36 -13.81
C TYR A 162 5.42 -1.62 -14.64
N PHE A 163 5.64 -1.51 -15.94
CA PHE A 163 5.34 -2.54 -16.93
C PHE A 163 6.60 -3.22 -17.47
N GLY A 164 6.42 -4.40 -18.04
CA GLY A 164 7.45 -5.04 -18.87
C GLY A 164 8.68 -5.53 -18.11
N THR A 165 8.56 -5.91 -16.84
CA THR A 165 9.71 -6.29 -16.01
C THR A 165 10.54 -7.47 -16.52
N LYS A 166 10.04 -8.26 -17.49
CA LYS A 166 10.83 -9.30 -18.16
C LYS A 166 11.89 -8.71 -19.09
N ARG A 167 11.60 -7.59 -19.72
CA ARG A 167 12.50 -6.92 -20.68
C ARG A 167 13.28 -5.79 -20.02
N ASN A 168 12.64 -5.06 -19.13
CA ASN A 168 13.22 -3.93 -18.42
C ASN A 168 13.00 -4.11 -16.89
N PRO A 169 13.83 -4.90 -16.21
CA PRO A 169 13.74 -5.03 -14.76
C PRO A 169 14.13 -3.72 -14.06
N VAL A 170 13.53 -3.45 -12.90
CA VAL A 170 13.68 -2.18 -12.17
C VAL A 170 15.13 -1.87 -11.82
N ASP A 171 15.93 -2.87 -11.49
CA ASP A 171 17.35 -2.72 -11.14
C ASP A 171 18.24 -2.32 -12.32
N ARG A 172 17.76 -2.48 -13.57
CA ARG A 172 18.45 -2.10 -14.80
C ARG A 172 17.87 -0.86 -15.47
N ASN A 173 16.80 -0.29 -14.94
CA ASN A 173 16.22 0.94 -15.46
C ASN A 173 16.89 2.15 -14.79
N GLU A 174 17.82 2.78 -15.50
CA GLU A 174 18.58 3.94 -15.02
C GLU A 174 17.70 5.20 -14.89
N GLU A 175 16.64 5.31 -15.69
CA GLU A 175 15.76 6.48 -15.72
C GLU A 175 14.75 6.50 -14.57
N ILE A 176 14.36 5.34 -14.05
CA ILE A 176 13.28 5.23 -13.06
C ILE A 176 13.52 6.10 -11.81
N ARG A 177 14.77 6.23 -11.38
CA ARG A 177 15.11 7.07 -10.21
C ARG A 177 14.83 8.55 -10.46
N SER A 178 15.16 9.02 -11.64
CA SER A 178 14.93 10.42 -12.05
C SER A 178 13.43 10.70 -12.19
N GLU A 179 12.67 9.76 -12.74
CA GLU A 179 11.21 9.84 -12.84
C GLU A 179 10.54 9.90 -11.47
N ILE A 180 10.96 9.03 -10.54
CA ILE A 180 10.44 9.03 -9.16
C ILE A 180 10.76 10.36 -8.47
N MET A 181 12.01 10.85 -8.58
CA MET A 181 12.39 12.13 -7.99
C MET A 181 11.52 13.28 -8.51
N ARG A 182 11.27 13.34 -9.83
CA ARG A 182 10.39 14.35 -10.43
C ARG A 182 8.95 14.27 -9.87
N LYS A 183 8.37 13.06 -9.78
CA LYS A 183 7.04 12.86 -9.18
C LYS A 183 6.98 13.34 -7.72
N PHE A 184 8.05 13.10 -6.96
CA PHE A 184 8.14 13.61 -5.58
C PHE A 184 8.20 15.13 -5.52
N ASP A 185 8.97 15.75 -6.40
CA ASP A 185 9.11 17.21 -6.43
C ASP A 185 7.77 17.87 -6.82
N GLU A 186 7.03 17.31 -7.76
CA GLU A 186 5.69 17.77 -8.13
C GLU A 186 4.69 17.72 -6.98
N VAL A 187 4.79 16.73 -6.08
CA VAL A 187 3.82 16.49 -5.00
C VAL A 187 4.22 17.13 -3.67
N PHE A 188 5.51 17.20 -3.37
CA PHE A 188 6.01 17.62 -2.04
C PHE A 188 6.63 19.02 -2.03
N LEU A 189 6.84 19.68 -3.18
CA LEU A 189 7.34 21.04 -3.29
C LEU A 189 6.25 22.04 -3.73
N SER A 190 5.08 21.54 -4.11
CA SER A 190 3.87 22.35 -4.35
C SER A 190 3.14 22.63 -3.03
#